data_edfeb0ea05cf4bf089d46403f8f66afc
#
_entry.id   edfeb0ea05cf4bf089d46403f8f66afc
#
_cell.length_a   1.000
_cell.length_b   1.000
_cell.length_c   1.000
_cell.angle_alpha   90.00
_cell.angle_beta   90.00
_cell.angle_gamma   90.00
#
_symmetry.space_group_name_H-M   'P 1'
#
loop_
_entity.id
_entity.type
_entity.pdbx_description
1 polymer ?
#
loop_
_entity_poly.entity_id
_entity_poly.type
_entity_poly.pdbx_seq_one_letter_code
_entity_poly.pdbx_strand_id
1 'polypeptide(L)'
;MAKQKTAFVCNDCGSDYAKWQGQCSDCGAWNTLSEVRLGPAKGSGRAGSRATAGKSGFAGALARAQVLQDIDLDDLPRFSSGAEEFDRVLGGGLVPGSAILVGGNPGAGKSTLLLQTMCHLAASMDALYVTGEESLQQVAMRAQRLQLPTDRLRLMSETNIETIVAAAEEFKPRVLVVDSIQVVHSEEIASAPGSVSQVRECAAYLTRFAKQTGTVLFLVGHVTKDGSLAGPKVLEHMIDCSILLEGTHDSRFRTLRGQKNRFGAVNELGVFAMTEQGMKEVRNPSAIFLDRSNEPASGSAVMVVWEGTRPLLVEIQALVDDSQLGNPRRVAVGLEQNRLAML
;
A
#
# COMPACT_ATOMS: atom_id res chain seq x y z
N MET A 1 33.01 5.82 32.52
CA MET A 1 32.11 6.52 31.56
C MET A 1 31.96 5.62 30.34
N ALA A 2 30.80 5.01 30.13
CA ALA A 2 30.55 4.13 29.00
C ALA A 2 30.43 4.99 27.73
N LYS A 3 31.25 4.72 26.71
CA LYS A 3 31.18 5.38 25.39
C LYS A 3 29.81 5.09 24.78
N GLN A 4 29.00 6.12 24.52
CA GLN A 4 27.81 6.02 23.71
C GLN A 4 28.22 5.52 22.31
N LYS A 5 27.61 4.45 21.84
CA LYS A 5 27.79 3.97 20.45
C LYS A 5 26.86 4.79 19.57
N THR A 6 27.42 5.45 18.57
CA THR A 6 26.70 6.11 17.49
C THR A 6 26.75 5.26 16.23
N ALA A 7 25.66 5.23 15.48
CA ALA A 7 25.60 4.68 14.14
C ALA A 7 25.11 5.75 13.17
N PHE A 8 25.49 5.64 11.90
CA PHE A 8 25.06 6.55 10.85
C PHE A 8 24.11 5.80 9.91
N VAL A 9 22.87 6.25 9.81
CA VAL A 9 21.82 5.59 9.02
C VAL A 9 21.52 6.43 7.79
N CYS A 10 21.47 5.78 6.62
CA CYS A 10 21.07 6.41 5.38
C CYS A 10 19.57 6.69 5.38
N ASN A 11 19.17 7.93 5.14
CA ASN A 11 17.77 8.35 5.12
C ASN A 11 17.00 7.82 3.89
N ASP A 12 17.71 7.44 2.82
CA ASP A 12 17.09 6.98 1.58
C ASP A 12 16.87 5.46 1.55
N CYS A 13 17.83 4.66 2.04
CA CYS A 13 17.75 3.20 1.96
C CYS A 13 17.74 2.49 3.32
N GLY A 14 17.98 3.22 4.43
CA GLY A 14 17.98 2.66 5.79
C GLY A 14 19.21 1.87 6.17
N SER A 15 20.23 1.77 5.32
CA SER A 15 21.50 1.07 5.63
C SER A 15 22.26 1.80 6.73
N ASP A 16 22.83 1.04 7.68
CA ASP A 16 23.56 1.57 8.82
C ASP A 16 25.08 1.37 8.71
N TYR A 17 25.83 2.36 9.18
CA TYR A 17 27.29 2.40 9.13
C TYR A 17 27.86 2.82 10.47
N ALA A 18 29.00 2.27 10.83
CA ALA A 18 29.72 2.61 12.06
C ALA A 18 30.39 3.99 12.02
N LYS A 19 30.53 4.59 10.83
CA LYS A 19 31.16 5.91 10.61
C LYS A 19 30.37 6.66 9.54
N TRP A 20 30.38 7.99 9.66
CA TRP A 20 29.83 8.85 8.62
C TRP A 20 30.65 8.75 7.33
N GLN A 21 29.98 8.68 6.21
CA GLN A 21 30.54 8.72 4.86
C GLN A 21 29.68 9.63 3.98
N GLY A 22 30.28 10.34 3.03
CA GLY A 22 29.59 11.30 2.18
C GLY A 22 28.60 10.68 1.21
N GLN A 23 28.78 9.39 0.87
CA GLN A 23 27.94 8.64 -0.04
C GLN A 23 27.53 7.32 0.62
N CYS A 24 26.27 6.95 0.52
CA CYS A 24 25.78 5.64 0.95
C CYS A 24 26.30 4.55 0.01
N SER A 25 26.97 3.53 0.55
CA SER A 25 27.55 2.46 -0.27
C SER A 25 26.50 1.54 -0.88
N ASP A 26 25.29 1.48 -0.29
CA ASP A 26 24.23 0.58 -0.74
C ASP A 26 23.32 1.19 -1.80
N CYS A 27 22.95 2.47 -1.66
CA CYS A 27 22.05 3.14 -2.62
C CYS A 27 22.73 4.22 -3.48
N GLY A 28 24.00 4.55 -3.19
CA GLY A 28 24.75 5.56 -3.93
C GLY A 28 24.35 7.02 -3.67
N ALA A 29 23.39 7.28 -2.78
CA ALA A 29 22.92 8.63 -2.47
C ALA A 29 23.97 9.42 -1.68
N TRP A 30 24.11 10.73 -1.99
CA TRP A 30 25.07 11.60 -1.35
C TRP A 30 24.44 12.40 -0.20
N ASN A 31 25.20 12.55 0.91
CA ASN A 31 24.82 13.34 2.09
C ASN A 31 23.50 12.93 2.75
N THR A 32 23.16 11.63 2.67
CA THR A 32 21.92 11.08 3.21
C THR A 32 22.10 10.37 4.57
N LEU A 33 23.34 10.32 5.09
CA LEU A 33 23.61 9.68 6.37
C LEU A 33 23.37 10.63 7.54
N SER A 34 22.48 10.23 8.46
CA SER A 34 22.22 10.92 9.72
C SER A 34 22.78 10.14 10.91
N GLU A 35 23.31 10.85 11.90
CA GLU A 35 23.82 10.26 13.13
C GLU A 35 22.67 9.82 14.04
N VAL A 36 22.62 8.52 14.36
CA VAL A 36 21.67 7.95 15.31
C VAL A 36 22.43 7.51 16.57
N ARG A 37 22.05 8.05 17.72
CA ARG A 37 22.63 7.68 19.01
C ARG A 37 21.97 6.40 19.50
N LEU A 38 22.75 5.31 19.58
CA LEU A 38 22.32 4.10 20.23
C LEU A 38 22.36 4.33 21.74
N GLY A 39 21.18 4.54 22.33
CA GLY A 39 21.06 4.70 23.79
C GLY A 39 21.60 3.48 24.54
N PRO A 40 22.10 3.61 25.79
CA PRO A 40 22.55 2.48 26.56
C PRO A 40 21.35 1.55 26.81
N ALA A 41 21.54 0.25 26.50
CA ALA A 41 20.63 -0.79 26.95
C ALA A 41 20.44 -0.64 28.47
N LYS A 42 19.26 -0.23 28.92
CA LYS A 42 18.95 -0.12 30.35
C LYS A 42 19.12 -1.50 30.98
N GLY A 43 20.21 -1.63 31.75
CA GLY A 43 20.48 -2.78 32.58
C GLY A 43 19.42 -2.91 33.69
N SER A 44 19.03 -4.12 33.93
CA SER A 44 18.17 -4.66 34.97
C SER A 44 18.14 -3.87 36.28
N GLY A 45 16.97 -3.42 36.67
CA GLY A 45 16.64 -2.87 38.00
C GLY A 45 15.23 -3.25 38.42
N ARG A 46 15.11 -4.39 39.09
CA ARG A 46 14.13 -4.83 40.11
C ARG A 46 12.62 -4.57 39.95
N ALA A 47 11.96 -5.71 39.78
CA ALA A 47 10.81 -6.23 40.58
C ALA A 47 9.49 -5.45 40.53
N GLY A 48 8.51 -6.06 39.87
CA GLY A 48 7.12 -5.86 40.16
C GLY A 48 6.21 -5.97 38.94
N SER A 49 5.77 -7.13 38.68
CA SER A 49 4.72 -7.55 37.75
C SER A 49 5.21 -8.46 36.62
N ARG A 50 4.95 -9.74 36.82
CA ARG A 50 5.08 -10.78 35.80
C ARG A 50 4.00 -10.59 34.73
N ALA A 51 4.28 -9.76 33.74
CA ALA A 51 3.70 -9.95 32.41
C ALA A 51 4.70 -10.80 31.65
N THR A 52 4.36 -12.05 31.40
CA THR A 52 5.08 -12.97 30.50
C THR A 52 4.92 -12.42 29.08
N ALA A 53 5.71 -11.41 28.72
CA ALA A 53 5.92 -11.03 27.34
C ALA A 53 6.75 -12.15 26.70
N GLY A 54 6.08 -13.22 26.27
CA GLY A 54 6.68 -14.21 25.39
C GLY A 54 7.19 -13.48 24.16
N LYS A 55 8.46 -13.69 23.82
CA LYS A 55 9.06 -13.22 22.57
C LYS A 55 8.34 -13.90 21.41
N SER A 56 7.18 -13.34 21.01
CA SER A 56 6.49 -13.79 19.80
C SER A 56 7.31 -13.34 18.60
N GLY A 57 7.56 -14.24 17.66
CA GLY A 57 8.18 -13.91 16.38
C GLY A 57 7.32 -12.92 15.60
N PHE A 58 7.84 -12.39 14.50
CA PHE A 58 7.15 -11.44 13.62
C PHE A 58 5.79 -11.97 13.12
N ALA A 59 5.59 -13.29 13.13
CA ALA A 59 4.36 -13.98 12.71
C ALA A 59 3.30 -14.15 13.80
N GLY A 60 3.49 -13.55 15.01
CA GLY A 60 2.44 -13.49 16.01
C GLY A 60 2.24 -14.72 16.91
N ALA A 61 2.67 -15.91 16.51
CA ALA A 61 2.50 -17.13 17.26
C ALA A 61 3.67 -17.41 18.24
N LEU A 62 3.41 -18.10 19.35
CA LEU A 62 4.45 -18.67 20.20
C LEU A 62 5.35 -19.56 19.34
N ALA A 63 6.68 -19.38 19.47
CA ALA A 63 7.69 -20.11 18.69
C ALA A 63 7.73 -21.61 19.08
N ARG A 64 6.75 -22.39 18.57
CA ARG A 64 6.76 -23.86 18.62
C ARG A 64 6.87 -24.38 17.20
N ALA A 65 7.79 -25.33 16.98
CA ALA A 65 7.83 -26.07 15.72
C ALA A 65 6.57 -26.94 15.63
N GLN A 66 5.86 -26.87 14.50
CA GLN A 66 4.68 -27.65 14.19
C GLN A 66 4.88 -28.38 12.87
N VAL A 67 4.25 -29.51 12.69
CA VAL A 67 4.24 -30.22 11.40
C VAL A 67 3.29 -29.48 10.47
N LEU A 68 3.69 -29.27 9.21
CA LEU A 68 2.92 -28.46 8.25
C LEU A 68 1.49 -28.93 8.06
N GLN A 69 1.27 -30.25 8.05
CA GLN A 69 -0.06 -30.82 7.88
C GLN A 69 -0.98 -30.71 9.12
N ASP A 70 -0.41 -30.36 10.30
CA ASP A 70 -1.18 -30.12 11.54
C ASP A 70 -1.62 -28.64 11.64
N ILE A 71 -1.24 -27.81 10.66
CA ILE A 71 -1.65 -26.41 10.60
C ILE A 71 -3.03 -26.36 9.94
N ASP A 72 -4.02 -26.01 10.74
CA ASP A 72 -5.38 -25.83 10.27
C ASP A 72 -5.48 -24.59 9.35
N LEU A 73 -5.93 -24.80 8.12
CA LEU A 73 -6.14 -23.74 7.13
C LEU A 73 -7.62 -23.33 7.01
N ASP A 74 -8.52 -24.08 7.63
CA ASP A 74 -9.97 -23.86 7.51
C ASP A 74 -10.47 -22.66 8.34
N ASP A 75 -9.66 -22.18 9.28
CA ASP A 75 -10.03 -21.08 10.19
C ASP A 75 -9.78 -19.65 9.64
N LEU A 76 -9.32 -19.50 8.41
CA LEU A 76 -9.02 -18.19 7.83
C LEU A 76 -9.77 -17.93 6.52
N PRO A 77 -11.12 -17.96 6.51
CA PRO A 77 -11.87 -17.65 5.30
C PRO A 77 -11.62 -16.19 4.88
N ARG A 78 -11.34 -16.00 3.61
CA ARG A 78 -11.29 -14.66 3.02
C ARG A 78 -12.68 -14.04 3.05
N PHE A 79 -12.73 -12.72 3.20
CA PHE A 79 -13.97 -11.97 3.07
C PHE A 79 -13.81 -10.83 2.06
N SER A 80 -14.91 -10.47 1.40
CA SER A 80 -14.90 -9.45 0.37
C SER A 80 -14.65 -8.05 0.97
N SER A 81 -13.92 -7.22 0.25
CA SER A 81 -13.80 -5.79 0.53
C SER A 81 -15.06 -4.99 0.19
N GLY A 82 -16.02 -5.64 -0.50
CA GLY A 82 -17.22 -5.00 -1.06
C GLY A 82 -17.04 -4.48 -2.48
N ALA A 83 -15.87 -4.69 -3.10
CA ALA A 83 -15.56 -4.29 -4.46
C ALA A 83 -14.82 -5.43 -5.18
N GLU A 84 -15.40 -5.97 -6.27
CA GLU A 84 -14.85 -7.10 -7.02
C GLU A 84 -13.49 -6.78 -7.65
N GLU A 85 -13.34 -5.54 -8.15
CA GLU A 85 -12.08 -5.07 -8.74
C GLU A 85 -10.98 -4.89 -7.67
N PHE A 86 -11.34 -4.59 -6.43
CA PHE A 86 -10.40 -4.54 -5.33
C PHE A 86 -10.05 -5.95 -4.84
N ASP A 87 -11.05 -6.81 -4.68
CA ASP A 87 -10.85 -8.21 -4.29
C ASP A 87 -9.97 -8.96 -5.29
N ARG A 88 -10.13 -8.70 -6.59
CA ARG A 88 -9.25 -9.24 -7.64
C ARG A 88 -7.78 -8.95 -7.34
N VAL A 89 -7.44 -7.71 -7.09
CA VAL A 89 -6.05 -7.28 -6.83
C VAL A 89 -5.53 -7.85 -5.50
N LEU A 90 -6.43 -8.05 -4.54
CA LEU A 90 -6.12 -8.68 -3.25
C LEU A 90 -5.95 -10.21 -3.36
N GLY A 91 -6.24 -10.81 -4.52
CA GLY A 91 -6.16 -12.25 -4.75
C GLY A 91 -7.39 -13.02 -4.26
N GLY A 92 -8.56 -12.37 -4.33
CA GLY A 92 -9.88 -12.95 -3.98
C GLY A 92 -10.44 -12.50 -2.64
N GLY A 93 -9.97 -11.36 -2.11
CA GLY A 93 -10.50 -10.76 -0.89
C GLY A 93 -9.47 -10.63 0.24
N LEU A 94 -9.96 -10.18 1.38
CA LEU A 94 -9.18 -9.87 2.57
C LEU A 94 -8.89 -11.12 3.39
N VAL A 95 -7.63 -11.31 3.76
CA VAL A 95 -7.16 -12.43 4.60
C VAL A 95 -6.97 -11.94 6.03
N PRO A 96 -7.59 -12.55 7.04
CA PRO A 96 -7.38 -12.18 8.44
C PRO A 96 -5.90 -12.15 8.82
N GLY A 97 -5.50 -11.12 9.57
CA GLY A 97 -4.11 -10.92 9.98
C GLY A 97 -3.17 -10.41 8.87
N SER A 98 -3.69 -10.09 7.68
CA SER A 98 -2.88 -9.56 6.59
C SER A 98 -2.55 -8.08 6.77
N ALA A 99 -1.35 -7.69 6.33
CA ALA A 99 -0.92 -6.30 6.23
C ALA A 99 -0.83 -5.89 4.76
N ILE A 100 -1.61 -4.89 4.38
CA ILE A 100 -1.80 -4.41 3.00
C ILE A 100 -1.33 -2.97 2.92
N LEU A 101 -0.40 -2.68 2.03
CA LEU A 101 0.04 -1.31 1.74
C LEU A 101 -0.65 -0.80 0.48
N VAL A 102 -1.35 0.32 0.60
CA VAL A 102 -2.00 1.02 -0.51
C VAL A 102 -1.21 2.28 -0.81
N GLY A 103 -0.43 2.24 -1.88
CA GLY A 103 0.36 3.36 -2.38
C GLY A 103 -0.32 4.10 -3.52
N GLY A 104 0.19 5.28 -3.84
CA GLY A 104 -0.28 6.07 -4.98
C GLY A 104 -0.01 7.56 -4.80
N ASN A 105 -0.07 8.30 -5.90
CA ASN A 105 0.12 9.75 -5.89
C ASN A 105 -0.90 10.46 -4.98
N PRO A 106 -0.57 11.61 -4.40
CA PRO A 106 -1.56 12.49 -3.79
C PRO A 106 -2.71 12.76 -4.78
N GLY A 107 -3.95 12.71 -4.31
CA GLY A 107 -5.13 12.90 -5.17
C GLY A 107 -5.53 11.69 -6.03
N ALA A 108 -4.81 10.58 -6.02
CA ALA A 108 -5.20 9.35 -6.74
C ALA A 108 -6.52 8.74 -6.24
N GLY A 109 -6.89 8.99 -4.98
CA GLY A 109 -8.15 8.51 -4.39
C GLY A 109 -7.98 7.40 -3.35
N LYS A 110 -6.76 7.18 -2.81
CA LYS A 110 -6.48 6.16 -1.78
C LYS A 110 -7.45 6.22 -0.59
N SER A 111 -7.50 7.38 0.05
CA SER A 111 -8.39 7.61 1.21
C SER A 111 -9.87 7.50 0.85
N THR A 112 -10.25 7.82 -0.40
CA THR A 112 -11.62 7.63 -0.90
C THR A 112 -11.97 6.15 -1.02
N LEU A 113 -11.11 5.37 -1.69
CA LEU A 113 -11.29 3.92 -1.85
C LEU A 113 -11.41 3.23 -0.49
N LEU A 114 -10.46 3.53 0.42
CA LEU A 114 -10.45 2.90 1.73
C LEU A 114 -11.62 3.33 2.61
N LEU A 115 -12.04 4.60 2.56
CA LEU A 115 -13.21 5.05 3.31
C LEU A 115 -14.49 4.33 2.82
N GLN A 116 -14.68 4.18 1.51
CA GLN A 116 -15.80 3.43 0.93
C GLN A 116 -15.76 1.95 1.38
N THR A 117 -14.60 1.31 1.29
CA THR A 117 -14.38 -0.06 1.75
C THR A 117 -14.70 -0.20 3.24
N MET A 118 -14.20 0.70 4.08
CA MET A 118 -14.41 0.65 5.53
C MET A 118 -15.86 0.88 5.93
N CYS A 119 -16.56 1.81 5.27
CA CYS A 119 -18.00 2.01 5.51
C CYS A 119 -18.82 0.77 5.10
N HIS A 120 -18.44 0.11 4.00
CA HIS A 120 -19.09 -1.14 3.59
C HIS A 120 -18.85 -2.27 4.61
N LEU A 121 -17.61 -2.48 5.01
CA LEU A 121 -17.23 -3.53 5.98
C LEU A 121 -17.84 -3.28 7.36
N ALA A 122 -17.91 -2.02 7.80
CA ALA A 122 -18.49 -1.65 9.08
C ALA A 122 -19.97 -2.02 9.21
N ALA A 123 -20.67 -2.26 8.12
CA ALA A 123 -22.06 -2.75 8.16
C ALA A 123 -22.18 -4.14 8.81
N SER A 124 -21.14 -4.98 8.71
CA SER A 124 -21.17 -6.39 9.16
C SER A 124 -20.09 -6.73 10.21
N MET A 125 -19.07 -5.90 10.39
CA MET A 125 -17.96 -6.18 11.31
C MET A 125 -17.40 -4.91 11.94
N ASP A 126 -16.66 -5.04 13.04
CA ASP A 126 -16.00 -3.94 13.69
C ASP A 126 -14.83 -3.42 12.83
N ALA A 127 -14.88 -2.13 12.48
CA ALA A 127 -13.93 -1.47 11.63
C ALA A 127 -13.46 -0.15 12.26
N LEU A 128 -12.14 0.10 12.23
CA LEU A 128 -11.51 1.30 12.76
C LEU A 128 -10.69 2.00 11.68
N TYR A 129 -10.97 3.28 11.45
CA TYR A 129 -10.21 4.13 10.54
C TYR A 129 -9.45 5.18 11.34
N VAL A 130 -8.13 5.10 11.31
CA VAL A 130 -7.23 6.08 11.95
C VAL A 130 -6.72 7.04 10.89
N THR A 131 -6.97 8.33 11.10
CA THR A 131 -6.43 9.41 10.27
C THR A 131 -5.38 10.18 11.02
N GLY A 132 -4.20 10.37 10.42
CA GLY A 132 -3.14 11.21 10.95
C GLY A 132 -2.98 12.52 10.20
N GLU A 133 -3.60 12.67 9.03
CA GLU A 133 -3.47 13.85 8.18
C GLU A 133 -4.73 14.73 8.17
N GLU A 134 -5.90 14.13 8.30
CA GLU A 134 -7.17 14.83 8.24
C GLU A 134 -7.88 14.83 9.59
N SER A 135 -8.63 15.89 9.87
CA SER A 135 -9.52 15.92 11.03
C SER A 135 -10.70 14.96 10.84
N LEU A 136 -11.32 14.53 11.95
CA LEU A 136 -12.52 13.70 11.92
C LEU A 136 -13.65 14.36 11.14
N GLN A 137 -13.78 15.69 11.22
CA GLN A 137 -14.78 16.46 10.47
C GLN A 137 -14.54 16.38 8.95
N GLN A 138 -13.28 16.45 8.49
CA GLN A 138 -12.94 16.35 7.06
C GLN A 138 -13.28 14.97 6.52
N VAL A 139 -12.96 13.89 7.27
CA VAL A 139 -13.33 12.52 6.90
C VAL A 139 -14.86 12.36 6.88
N ALA A 140 -15.57 12.89 7.89
CA ALA A 140 -17.03 12.83 7.95
C ALA A 140 -17.70 13.60 6.79
N MET A 141 -17.20 14.80 6.45
CA MET A 141 -17.70 15.58 5.29
C MET A 141 -17.47 14.81 3.98
N ARG A 142 -16.33 14.13 3.84
CA ARG A 142 -16.07 13.26 2.67
C ARG A 142 -17.07 12.11 2.62
N ALA A 143 -17.30 11.40 3.73
CA ALA A 143 -18.25 10.30 3.80
C ALA A 143 -19.67 10.76 3.45
N GLN A 144 -20.11 11.93 3.94
CA GLN A 144 -21.39 12.54 3.61
C GLN A 144 -21.51 12.89 2.13
N ARG A 145 -20.48 13.53 1.55
CA ARG A 145 -20.46 13.86 0.10
C ARG A 145 -20.57 12.61 -0.76
N LEU A 146 -19.95 11.51 -0.33
CA LEU A 146 -19.97 10.23 -1.03
C LEU A 146 -21.21 9.39 -0.71
N GLN A 147 -22.12 9.88 0.15
CA GLN A 147 -23.34 9.21 0.58
C GLN A 147 -23.10 7.82 1.17
N LEU A 148 -22.02 7.68 1.96
CA LEU A 148 -21.64 6.41 2.56
C LEU A 148 -22.44 6.12 3.84
N PRO A 149 -22.70 4.82 4.16
CA PRO A 149 -23.24 4.44 5.45
C PRO A 149 -22.19 4.69 6.54
N THR A 150 -22.49 5.58 7.50
CA THR A 150 -21.52 6.03 8.51
C THR A 150 -21.80 5.52 9.92
N ASP A 151 -22.91 4.82 10.12
CA ASP A 151 -23.49 4.53 11.44
C ASP A 151 -22.57 3.68 12.35
N ARG A 152 -21.72 2.86 11.75
CA ARG A 152 -20.93 1.83 12.46
C ARG A 152 -19.43 1.99 12.35
N LEU A 153 -18.93 2.78 11.38
CA LEU A 153 -17.49 2.99 11.22
C LEU A 153 -16.96 3.86 12.36
N ARG A 154 -15.98 3.37 13.09
CA ARG A 154 -15.26 4.15 14.10
C ARG A 154 -14.10 4.89 13.48
N LEU A 155 -13.98 6.17 13.82
CA LEU A 155 -12.91 7.05 13.37
C LEU A 155 -12.06 7.50 14.56
N MET A 156 -10.76 7.59 14.36
CA MET A 156 -9.80 8.13 15.33
C MET A 156 -8.83 9.06 14.63
N SER A 157 -8.56 10.23 15.20
CA SER A 157 -7.51 11.14 14.72
C SER A 157 -6.33 11.04 15.69
N GLU A 158 -5.28 10.33 15.27
CA GLU A 158 -4.10 10.06 16.10
C GLU A 158 -2.87 9.75 15.24
N THR A 159 -1.70 10.12 15.74
CA THR A 159 -0.40 9.85 15.10
C THR A 159 0.57 9.09 16.00
N ASN A 160 0.29 8.98 17.30
CA ASN A 160 1.10 8.19 18.23
C ASN A 160 0.74 6.71 18.10
N ILE A 161 1.72 5.85 17.81
CA ILE A 161 1.52 4.41 17.53
C ILE A 161 1.03 3.66 18.77
N GLU A 162 1.54 4.00 19.95
CA GLU A 162 1.21 3.35 21.19
C GLU A 162 -0.28 3.59 21.53
N THR A 163 -0.77 4.81 21.32
CA THR A 163 -2.18 5.18 21.49
C THR A 163 -3.08 4.48 20.47
N ILE A 164 -2.66 4.42 19.19
CA ILE A 164 -3.39 3.73 18.14
C ILE A 164 -3.56 2.24 18.48
N VAL A 165 -2.49 1.58 18.89
CA VAL A 165 -2.54 0.14 19.20
C VAL A 165 -3.34 -0.12 20.48
N ALA A 166 -3.20 0.71 21.53
CA ALA A 166 -4.01 0.57 22.73
C ALA A 166 -5.52 0.67 22.43
N ALA A 167 -5.93 1.63 21.60
CA ALA A 167 -7.32 1.76 21.17
C ALA A 167 -7.78 0.55 20.32
N ALA A 168 -6.90 0.03 19.45
CA ALA A 168 -7.20 -1.15 18.65
C ALA A 168 -7.27 -2.44 19.49
N GLU A 169 -6.45 -2.58 20.53
CA GLU A 169 -6.52 -3.72 21.48
C GLU A 169 -7.82 -3.70 22.31
N GLU A 170 -8.28 -2.52 22.69
CA GLU A 170 -9.55 -2.35 23.41
C GLU A 170 -10.75 -2.63 22.50
N PHE A 171 -10.78 -2.04 21.30
CA PHE A 171 -11.90 -2.13 20.37
C PHE A 171 -11.93 -3.46 19.59
N LYS A 172 -10.78 -4.10 19.37
CA LYS A 172 -10.59 -5.37 18.63
C LYS A 172 -11.19 -5.36 17.22
N PRO A 173 -10.82 -4.39 16.38
CA PRO A 173 -11.38 -4.29 15.05
C PRO A 173 -10.99 -5.50 14.18
N ARG A 174 -11.90 -5.94 13.32
CA ARG A 174 -11.60 -6.93 12.27
C ARG A 174 -10.78 -6.31 11.15
N VAL A 175 -10.97 -5.01 10.92
CA VAL A 175 -10.22 -4.24 9.91
C VAL A 175 -9.79 -2.91 10.50
N LEU A 176 -8.51 -2.57 10.31
CA LEU A 176 -7.87 -1.33 10.73
C LEU A 176 -7.26 -0.62 9.52
N VAL A 177 -7.57 0.64 9.32
CA VAL A 177 -6.89 1.52 8.36
C VAL A 177 -6.06 2.55 9.10
N VAL A 178 -4.83 2.79 8.63
CA VAL A 178 -3.95 3.88 9.11
C VAL A 178 -3.59 4.76 7.91
N ASP A 179 -4.11 5.99 7.90
CA ASP A 179 -4.01 6.97 6.81
C ASP A 179 -3.39 8.30 7.31
N SER A 180 -2.08 8.50 7.12
CA SER A 180 -1.09 7.67 6.46
C SER A 180 0.00 7.21 7.43
N ILE A 181 0.71 6.14 7.05
CA ILE A 181 1.83 5.61 7.86
C ILE A 181 2.99 6.61 8.00
N GLN A 182 3.11 7.57 7.08
CA GLN A 182 4.18 8.57 7.10
C GLN A 182 4.10 9.55 8.28
N VAL A 183 2.91 9.80 8.80
CA VAL A 183 2.72 10.74 9.93
C VAL A 183 2.69 10.03 11.28
N VAL A 184 2.60 8.69 11.28
CA VAL A 184 2.62 7.90 12.51
C VAL A 184 4.03 7.84 13.07
N HIS A 185 4.13 7.98 14.38
CA HIS A 185 5.41 7.99 15.11
C HIS A 185 5.29 7.28 16.45
N SER A 186 6.43 6.81 16.94
CA SER A 186 6.62 6.29 18.31
C SER A 186 7.50 7.26 19.09
N GLU A 187 7.15 7.53 20.33
CA GLU A 187 7.99 8.32 21.25
C GLU A 187 9.27 7.57 21.69
N GLU A 188 9.28 6.25 21.55
CA GLU A 188 10.44 5.44 21.89
C GLU A 188 11.57 5.55 20.85
N ILE A 189 11.29 6.10 19.67
CA ILE A 189 12.24 6.21 18.56
C ILE A 189 12.76 7.64 18.47
N ALA A 190 14.06 7.82 18.64
CA ALA A 190 14.70 9.14 18.68
C ALA A 190 14.83 9.85 17.32
N SER A 191 14.08 9.46 16.30
CA SER A 191 14.08 10.07 14.97
C SER A 191 12.80 10.90 14.74
N ALA A 192 12.87 11.90 13.86
CA ALA A 192 11.71 12.76 13.57
C ALA A 192 10.54 11.97 12.95
N PRO A 193 9.28 12.34 13.22
CA PRO A 193 8.12 11.82 12.52
C PRO A 193 8.31 11.92 10.99
N GLY A 194 7.86 10.91 10.25
CA GLY A 194 8.03 10.84 8.80
C GLY A 194 9.40 10.35 8.33
N SER A 195 10.38 10.18 9.21
CA SER A 195 11.66 9.56 8.86
C SER A 195 11.48 8.09 8.51
N VAL A 196 12.39 7.57 7.69
CA VAL A 196 12.40 6.15 7.25
C VAL A 196 12.38 5.19 8.44
N SER A 197 13.14 5.50 9.50
CA SER A 197 13.17 4.66 10.71
C SER A 197 11.82 4.66 11.44
N GLN A 198 11.16 5.82 11.59
CA GLN A 198 9.83 5.88 12.20
C GLN A 198 8.81 5.09 11.41
N VAL A 199 8.74 5.32 10.09
CA VAL A 199 7.80 4.63 9.20
C VAL A 199 8.03 3.12 9.24
N ARG A 200 9.28 2.67 9.23
CA ARG A 200 9.64 1.26 9.29
C ARG A 200 9.20 0.61 10.60
N GLU A 201 9.57 1.20 11.73
CA GLU A 201 9.28 0.61 13.05
C GLU A 201 7.79 0.65 13.37
N CYS A 202 7.09 1.75 13.03
CA CYS A 202 5.63 1.83 13.19
C CYS A 202 4.90 0.80 12.32
N ALA A 203 5.31 0.64 11.05
CA ALA A 203 4.74 -0.37 10.18
C ALA A 203 5.02 -1.80 10.68
N ALA A 204 6.23 -2.06 11.21
CA ALA A 204 6.58 -3.35 11.82
C ALA A 204 5.72 -3.65 13.05
N TYR A 205 5.49 -2.64 13.89
CA TYR A 205 4.67 -2.76 15.09
C TYR A 205 3.20 -3.08 14.73
N LEU A 206 2.60 -2.31 13.81
CA LEU A 206 1.24 -2.51 13.33
C LEU A 206 1.06 -3.86 12.62
N THR A 207 2.04 -4.28 11.80
CA THR A 207 2.00 -5.57 11.12
C THR A 207 2.04 -6.73 12.12
N ARG A 208 2.84 -6.61 13.19
CA ARG A 208 2.87 -7.60 14.26
C ARG A 208 1.54 -7.67 15.00
N PHE A 209 0.97 -6.52 15.36
CA PHE A 209 -0.36 -6.42 15.96
C PHE A 209 -1.41 -7.13 15.07
N ALA A 210 -1.44 -6.81 13.77
CA ALA A 210 -2.38 -7.41 12.83
C ALA A 210 -2.29 -8.95 12.81
N LYS A 211 -1.06 -9.48 12.75
CA LYS A 211 -0.83 -10.95 12.75
C LYS A 211 -1.20 -11.62 14.07
N GLN A 212 -1.03 -10.94 15.20
CA GLN A 212 -1.37 -11.49 16.52
C GLN A 212 -2.86 -11.51 16.79
N THR A 213 -3.59 -10.50 16.31
CA THR A 213 -5.02 -10.32 16.57
C THR A 213 -5.93 -10.87 15.47
N GLY A 214 -5.36 -11.21 14.30
CA GLY A 214 -6.15 -11.57 13.12
C GLY A 214 -6.80 -10.36 12.44
N THR A 215 -6.45 -9.14 12.82
CA THR A 215 -6.95 -7.90 12.22
C THR A 215 -6.38 -7.72 10.82
N VAL A 216 -7.21 -7.40 9.82
CA VAL A 216 -6.74 -6.94 8.51
C VAL A 216 -6.26 -5.50 8.64
N LEU A 217 -5.02 -5.24 8.27
CA LEU A 217 -4.39 -3.93 8.37
C LEU A 217 -4.20 -3.31 6.99
N PHE A 218 -4.75 -2.13 6.77
CA PHE A 218 -4.42 -1.27 5.65
C PHE A 218 -3.49 -0.14 6.10
N LEU A 219 -2.35 -0.02 5.45
CA LEU A 219 -1.43 1.10 5.57
C LEU A 219 -1.54 1.95 4.31
N VAL A 220 -1.83 3.24 4.46
CA VAL A 220 -1.80 4.17 3.33
C VAL A 220 -0.40 4.77 3.23
N GLY A 221 0.15 4.78 2.01
CA GLY A 221 1.44 5.35 1.71
C GLY A 221 1.42 6.25 0.47
N HIS A 222 2.33 7.25 0.42
CA HIS A 222 2.55 8.04 -0.77
C HIS A 222 3.68 7.43 -1.61
N VAL A 223 3.66 7.65 -2.91
CA VAL A 223 4.75 7.28 -3.82
C VAL A 223 5.71 8.45 -3.99
N THR A 224 6.98 8.15 -4.25
CA THR A 224 7.98 9.14 -4.67
C THR A 224 7.69 9.61 -6.10
N LYS A 225 8.36 10.68 -6.55
CA LYS A 225 8.25 11.19 -7.92
C LYS A 225 8.61 10.15 -8.99
N ASP A 226 9.42 9.17 -8.65
CA ASP A 226 9.84 8.07 -9.52
C ASP A 226 8.82 6.92 -9.58
N GLY A 227 7.62 7.10 -8.99
CA GLY A 227 6.58 6.06 -8.97
C GLY A 227 6.85 4.89 -8.04
N SER A 228 7.96 4.90 -7.31
CA SER A 228 8.22 3.94 -6.24
C SER A 228 7.46 4.33 -4.98
N LEU A 229 6.99 3.37 -4.18
CA LEU A 229 6.36 3.67 -2.91
C LEU A 229 7.29 4.54 -2.05
N ALA A 230 6.81 5.74 -1.70
CA ALA A 230 7.53 6.64 -0.80
C ALA A 230 7.46 6.10 0.62
N GLY A 231 8.57 5.68 1.05
CA GLY A 231 8.70 4.88 2.25
C GLY A 231 9.09 3.49 1.78
N PRO A 232 10.13 3.04 2.30
CA PRO A 232 11.18 2.37 1.57
C PRO A 232 10.73 1.01 1.08
N LYS A 233 11.43 0.47 0.09
CA LYS A 233 11.52 -0.97 -0.22
C LYS A 233 11.57 -1.85 1.05
N VAL A 234 11.93 -1.26 2.19
CA VAL A 234 11.91 -1.86 3.52
C VAL A 234 10.50 -2.29 3.96
N LEU A 235 9.42 -1.55 3.61
CA LEU A 235 8.05 -1.95 3.92
C LEU A 235 7.62 -3.18 3.12
N GLU A 236 8.10 -3.32 1.88
CA GLU A 236 7.73 -4.45 1.02
C GLU A 236 8.08 -5.81 1.65
N HIS A 237 9.14 -5.89 2.45
CA HIS A 237 9.51 -7.15 3.10
C HIS A 237 8.61 -7.49 4.30
N MET A 238 8.00 -6.50 4.93
CA MET A 238 7.21 -6.66 6.15
C MET A 238 5.71 -6.89 5.87
N ILE A 239 5.19 -6.30 4.79
CA ILE A 239 3.79 -6.42 4.38
C ILE A 239 3.53 -7.67 3.56
N ASP A 240 2.28 -8.11 3.52
CA ASP A 240 1.86 -9.30 2.78
C ASP A 240 1.38 -8.97 1.37
N CYS A 241 0.74 -7.81 1.20
CA CYS A 241 0.24 -7.32 -0.08
C CYS A 241 0.60 -5.84 -0.26
N SER A 242 1.03 -5.46 -1.46
CA SER A 242 1.32 -4.07 -1.85
C SER A 242 0.57 -3.75 -3.14
N ILE A 243 -0.17 -2.68 -3.11
CA ILE A 243 -1.07 -2.24 -4.18
C ILE A 243 -0.75 -0.79 -4.51
N LEU A 244 -0.67 -0.49 -5.80
CA LEU A 244 -0.46 0.86 -6.30
C LEU A 244 -1.75 1.36 -6.97
N LEU A 245 -2.26 2.48 -6.48
CA LEU A 245 -3.37 3.20 -7.09
C LEU A 245 -2.82 4.30 -7.99
N GLU A 246 -3.05 4.17 -9.28
CA GLU A 246 -2.55 5.06 -10.32
C GLU A 246 -3.71 5.79 -11.01
N GLY A 247 -3.43 6.98 -11.49
CA GLY A 247 -4.35 7.77 -12.30
C GLY A 247 -3.80 9.17 -12.53
N THR A 248 -4.04 9.71 -13.70
CA THR A 248 -3.71 11.10 -14.04
C THR A 248 -4.86 12.02 -13.65
N HIS A 249 -4.55 13.30 -13.42
CA HIS A 249 -5.59 14.31 -13.10
C HIS A 249 -6.60 14.48 -14.24
N ASP A 250 -6.17 14.24 -15.47
CA ASP A 250 -7.00 14.41 -16.66
C ASP A 250 -7.88 13.18 -16.98
N SER A 251 -7.60 12.04 -16.33
CA SER A 251 -8.39 10.82 -16.50
C SER A 251 -9.36 10.62 -15.34
N ARG A 252 -10.62 10.30 -15.69
CA ARG A 252 -11.59 9.83 -14.69
C ARG A 252 -11.34 8.41 -14.22
N PHE A 253 -10.51 7.65 -14.92
CA PHE A 253 -10.22 6.27 -14.57
C PHE A 253 -9.03 6.19 -13.61
N ARG A 254 -9.09 5.20 -12.75
CA ARG A 254 -8.03 4.83 -11.80
C ARG A 254 -7.75 3.35 -11.96
N THR A 255 -6.47 3.01 -11.99
CA THR A 255 -6.03 1.62 -12.02
C THR A 255 -5.44 1.25 -10.67
N LEU A 256 -5.79 0.09 -10.18
CA LEU A 256 -5.29 -0.51 -8.96
C LEU A 256 -4.44 -1.71 -9.37
N ARG A 257 -3.14 -1.65 -9.13
CA ARG A 257 -2.19 -2.69 -9.56
C ARG A 257 -1.55 -3.38 -8.36
N GLY A 258 -1.64 -4.71 -8.33
CA GLY A 258 -0.93 -5.51 -7.35
C GLY A 258 0.57 -5.58 -7.68
N GLN A 259 1.42 -5.08 -6.77
CA GLN A 259 2.88 -5.13 -6.92
C GLN A 259 3.49 -6.31 -6.16
N LYS A 260 2.90 -6.65 -5.02
CA LYS A 260 3.26 -7.81 -4.19
C LYS A 260 2.00 -8.43 -3.63
N ASN A 261 1.90 -9.75 -3.67
CA ASN A 261 0.79 -10.47 -3.05
C ASN A 261 1.26 -11.86 -2.59
N ARG A 262 1.19 -12.13 -1.27
CA ARG A 262 1.47 -13.45 -0.70
C ARG A 262 0.27 -14.39 -0.77
N PHE A 263 -0.89 -13.87 -1.11
CA PHE A 263 -2.16 -14.61 -1.07
C PHE A 263 -2.73 -14.90 -2.46
N GLY A 264 -2.11 -14.40 -3.52
CA GLY A 264 -2.58 -14.56 -4.88
C GLY A 264 -1.56 -14.11 -5.92
N ALA A 265 -2.04 -13.99 -7.16
CA ALA A 265 -1.21 -13.52 -8.25
C ALA A 265 -0.75 -12.07 -8.05
N VAL A 266 0.43 -11.76 -8.54
CA VAL A 266 0.93 -10.38 -8.67
C VAL A 266 0.55 -9.83 -10.05
N ASN A 267 0.64 -8.50 -10.21
CA ASN A 267 0.31 -7.77 -11.45
C ASN A 267 -1.18 -7.82 -11.84
N GLU A 268 -2.05 -8.25 -10.92
CA GLU A 268 -3.48 -8.12 -11.15
C GLU A 268 -3.88 -6.65 -11.25
N LEU A 269 -4.82 -6.38 -12.16
CA LEU A 269 -5.32 -5.05 -12.47
C LEU A 269 -6.80 -4.93 -12.10
N GLY A 270 -7.11 -3.99 -11.19
CA GLY A 270 -8.45 -3.50 -10.92
C GLY A 270 -8.67 -2.14 -11.57
N VAL A 271 -9.86 -1.87 -12.06
CA VAL A 271 -10.18 -0.62 -12.75
C VAL A 271 -11.38 0.05 -12.11
N PHE A 272 -11.21 1.33 -11.77
CA PHE A 272 -12.25 2.16 -11.17
C PHE A 272 -12.45 3.44 -11.98
N ALA A 273 -13.65 3.99 -11.91
CA ALA A 273 -13.95 5.33 -12.38
C ALA A 273 -14.19 6.26 -11.19
N MET A 274 -13.51 7.40 -11.17
CA MET A 274 -13.75 8.45 -10.20
C MET A 274 -15.04 9.19 -10.60
N THR A 275 -15.99 9.24 -9.68
CA THR A 275 -17.27 9.92 -9.85
C THR A 275 -17.53 10.88 -8.69
N GLU A 276 -18.59 11.67 -8.75
CA GLU A 276 -19.03 12.51 -7.63
C GLU A 276 -19.39 11.70 -6.38
N GLN A 277 -19.82 10.45 -6.58
CA GLN A 277 -20.13 9.49 -5.51
C GLN A 277 -18.93 8.61 -5.12
N GLY A 278 -17.71 9.00 -5.52
CA GLY A 278 -16.49 8.26 -5.22
C GLY A 278 -16.04 7.32 -6.33
N MET A 279 -15.32 6.28 -5.94
CA MET A 279 -14.76 5.29 -6.87
C MET A 279 -15.80 4.21 -7.16
N LYS A 280 -16.11 4.02 -8.44
CA LYS A 280 -17.01 2.97 -8.94
C LYS A 280 -16.22 1.97 -9.78
N GLU A 281 -16.48 0.71 -9.60
CA GLU A 281 -15.87 -0.37 -10.37
C GLU A 281 -16.24 -0.28 -11.84
N VAL A 282 -15.25 -0.55 -12.69
CA VAL A 282 -15.46 -0.67 -14.13
C VAL A 282 -15.52 -2.14 -14.50
N ARG A 283 -16.71 -2.70 -14.61
CA ARG A 283 -16.93 -4.14 -14.90
C ARG A 283 -16.35 -4.58 -16.24
N ASN A 284 -16.34 -3.71 -17.23
CA ASN A 284 -15.73 -3.97 -18.54
C ASN A 284 -14.66 -2.94 -18.88
N PRO A 285 -13.41 -3.10 -18.40
CA PRO A 285 -12.32 -2.17 -18.72
C PRO A 285 -11.96 -2.12 -20.19
N SER A 286 -12.16 -3.20 -20.95
CA SER A 286 -11.93 -3.20 -22.40
C SER A 286 -12.72 -2.11 -23.12
N ALA A 287 -13.90 -1.77 -22.63
CA ALA A 287 -14.72 -0.68 -23.20
C ALA A 287 -14.08 0.71 -23.07
N ILE A 288 -13.01 0.87 -22.28
CA ILE A 288 -12.24 2.11 -22.15
C ILE A 288 -11.27 2.28 -23.31
N PHE A 289 -10.75 1.16 -23.85
CA PHE A 289 -9.68 1.07 -24.82
C PHE A 289 -10.18 0.78 -26.26
N LEU A 290 -11.48 0.66 -26.42
CA LEU A 290 -12.12 0.45 -27.72
C LEU A 290 -12.84 1.70 -28.17
N ASP A 291 -12.70 2.07 -29.45
CA ASP A 291 -13.54 3.07 -30.06
C ASP A 291 -14.99 2.55 -30.11
N ARG A 292 -15.92 3.44 -29.82
CA ARG A 292 -17.37 3.15 -29.84
C ARG A 292 -18.00 3.43 -31.18
N SER A 293 -17.24 3.95 -32.15
CA SER A 293 -17.72 4.07 -33.53
C SER A 293 -17.87 2.69 -34.12
N ASN A 294 -19.09 2.32 -34.52
CA ASN A 294 -19.34 1.02 -35.18
C ASN A 294 -18.85 0.99 -36.64
N GLU A 295 -18.10 2.01 -37.07
CA GLU A 295 -17.57 2.09 -38.44
C GLU A 295 -16.17 1.51 -38.49
N PRO A 296 -15.91 0.53 -39.36
CA PRO A 296 -14.57 0.01 -39.60
C PRO A 296 -13.66 1.15 -40.08
N ALA A 297 -12.65 1.50 -39.30
CA ALA A 297 -11.64 2.47 -39.70
C ALA A 297 -10.41 1.73 -40.29
N SER A 298 -9.95 2.18 -41.46
CA SER A 298 -8.69 1.67 -42.02
C SER A 298 -7.55 2.02 -41.09
N GLY A 299 -6.65 1.04 -40.85
CA GLY A 299 -5.52 1.23 -39.94
C GLY A 299 -5.83 0.99 -38.46
N SER A 300 -7.04 0.56 -38.11
CA SER A 300 -7.41 0.17 -36.76
C SER A 300 -7.57 -1.34 -36.64
N ALA A 301 -7.04 -1.91 -35.54
CA ALA A 301 -7.17 -3.34 -35.25
C ALA A 301 -7.32 -3.54 -33.72
N VAL A 302 -8.19 -4.48 -33.35
CA VAL A 302 -8.36 -4.87 -31.95
C VAL A 302 -7.46 -6.06 -31.64
N MET A 303 -6.69 -5.95 -30.55
CA MET A 303 -5.88 -7.05 -30.05
C MET A 303 -6.18 -7.35 -28.59
N VAL A 304 -5.81 -8.54 -28.17
CA VAL A 304 -5.89 -8.96 -26.76
C VAL A 304 -4.54 -8.74 -26.09
N VAL A 305 -4.55 -8.02 -24.98
CA VAL A 305 -3.39 -7.84 -24.09
C VAL A 305 -3.72 -8.48 -22.74
N TRP A 306 -2.77 -9.18 -22.16
CA TRP A 306 -2.91 -9.74 -20.82
C TRP A 306 -2.32 -8.82 -19.77
N GLU A 307 -3.13 -8.46 -18.76
CA GLU A 307 -2.71 -7.76 -17.57
C GLU A 307 -3.00 -8.64 -16.34
N GLY A 308 -1.93 -9.23 -15.80
CA GLY A 308 -2.08 -10.28 -14.80
C GLY A 308 -2.77 -11.51 -15.38
N THR A 309 -3.90 -11.90 -14.80
CA THR A 309 -4.76 -12.98 -15.32
C THR A 309 -5.91 -12.47 -16.19
N ARG A 310 -5.98 -11.16 -16.44
CA ARG A 310 -7.10 -10.51 -17.13
C ARG A 310 -6.79 -10.23 -18.60
N PRO A 311 -7.57 -10.78 -19.55
CA PRO A 311 -7.51 -10.36 -20.94
C PRO A 311 -8.21 -8.99 -21.08
N LEU A 312 -7.55 -8.05 -21.75
CA LEU A 312 -8.09 -6.75 -22.13
C LEU A 312 -8.08 -6.61 -23.64
N LEU A 313 -9.18 -6.13 -24.19
CA LEU A 313 -9.23 -5.73 -25.58
C LEU A 313 -8.71 -4.30 -25.69
N VAL A 314 -7.74 -4.09 -26.56
CA VAL A 314 -7.11 -2.80 -26.84
C VAL A 314 -7.15 -2.54 -28.32
N GLU A 315 -7.57 -1.35 -28.71
CA GLU A 315 -7.51 -0.92 -30.09
C GLU A 315 -6.14 -0.31 -30.38
N ILE A 316 -5.51 -0.80 -31.43
CA ILE A 316 -4.26 -0.27 -31.96
C ILE A 316 -4.56 0.43 -33.27
N GLN A 317 -4.06 1.64 -33.41
CA GLN A 317 -4.21 2.45 -34.60
C GLN A 317 -2.84 2.66 -35.24
N ALA A 318 -2.75 2.48 -36.56
CA ALA A 318 -1.58 2.75 -37.37
C ALA A 318 -1.94 3.68 -38.53
N LEU A 319 -1.21 4.79 -38.62
CA LEU A 319 -1.30 5.69 -39.77
C LEU A 319 -0.03 5.54 -40.58
N VAL A 320 -0.18 5.27 -41.87
CA VAL A 320 0.92 5.20 -42.84
C VAL A 320 0.69 6.28 -43.87
N ASP A 321 1.69 7.09 -44.13
CA ASP A 321 1.66 8.16 -45.12
C ASP A 321 2.96 8.15 -45.92
N ASP A 322 2.92 8.66 -47.15
CA ASP A 322 4.07 8.78 -48.01
C ASP A 322 5.09 9.79 -47.43
N SER A 323 6.32 9.34 -47.26
CA SER A 323 7.40 10.18 -46.77
C SER A 323 8.26 10.71 -47.89
N GLN A 324 8.33 12.03 -47.99
CA GLN A 324 9.27 12.71 -48.91
C GLN A 324 10.69 12.86 -48.30
N LEU A 325 10.90 12.40 -47.07
CA LEU A 325 12.17 12.40 -46.36
C LEU A 325 13.01 11.17 -46.80
N GLY A 326 14.30 11.35 -46.99
CA GLY A 326 15.21 10.26 -47.35
C GLY A 326 15.28 9.13 -46.31
N ASN A 327 14.89 9.39 -45.09
CA ASN A 327 14.68 8.39 -44.03
C ASN A 327 13.25 8.44 -43.53
N PRO A 328 12.46 7.37 -43.68
CA PRO A 328 11.09 7.30 -43.16
C PRO A 328 11.09 7.39 -41.64
N ARG A 329 10.20 8.22 -41.09
CA ARG A 329 10.01 8.37 -39.64
C ARG A 329 8.99 7.35 -39.14
N ARG A 330 9.36 6.67 -38.06
CA ARG A 330 8.42 5.84 -37.28
C ARG A 330 8.21 6.52 -35.95
N VAL A 331 6.97 6.80 -35.59
CA VAL A 331 6.57 7.40 -34.31
C VAL A 331 5.63 6.43 -33.63
N ALA A 332 5.91 6.11 -32.39
CA ALA A 332 5.04 5.26 -31.56
C ALA A 332 4.56 6.05 -30.35
N VAL A 333 3.27 5.93 -30.04
CA VAL A 333 2.65 6.46 -28.82
C VAL A 333 2.08 5.26 -28.07
N GLY A 334 2.43 5.12 -26.80
CA GLY A 334 2.01 3.97 -25.98
C GLY A 334 2.72 2.64 -26.29
N LEU A 335 3.69 2.64 -27.21
CA LEU A 335 4.53 1.49 -27.55
C LEU A 335 6.02 1.87 -27.43
N GLU A 336 6.85 0.87 -27.13
CA GLU A 336 8.29 1.08 -27.04
C GLU A 336 8.89 1.29 -28.45
N GLN A 337 9.39 2.49 -28.69
CA GLN A 337 9.87 2.91 -30.01
C GLN A 337 11.04 2.05 -30.53
N ASN A 338 11.93 1.60 -29.63
CA ASN A 338 13.05 0.73 -30.02
C ASN A 338 12.57 -0.65 -30.53
N ARG A 339 11.51 -1.20 -29.97
CA ARG A 339 10.92 -2.46 -30.44
C ARG A 339 10.28 -2.29 -31.82
N LEU A 340 9.58 -1.16 -32.04
CA LEU A 340 9.02 -0.86 -33.36
C LEU A 340 10.11 -0.67 -34.44
N ALA A 341 11.28 -0.17 -34.06
CA ALA A 341 12.40 0.00 -34.98
C ALA A 341 13.08 -1.31 -35.39
N MET A 342 12.91 -2.39 -34.63
CA MET A 342 13.45 -3.73 -34.92
C MET A 342 12.55 -4.56 -35.86
N LEU A 343 11.30 -4.15 -36.05
CA LEU A 343 10.34 -4.73 -36.97
C LEU A 343 10.41 -4.07 -38.35
#